data_7ba70bc247de14fc4040edc62034d03b
#
_entry.id   7ba70bc247de14fc4040edc62034d03b
#
_cell.length_a   1.000
_cell.length_b   1.000
_cell.length_c   1.000
_cell.angle_alpha   90.00
_cell.angle_beta   90.00
_cell.angle_gamma   90.00
#
_symmetry.space_group_name_H-M   'P 1'
#
loop_
_entity.id
_entity.type
_entity.pdbx_description
1 polymer ?
#
loop_
_entity_poly.entity_id
_entity_poly.type
_entity_poly.pdbx_seq_one_letter_code
_entity_poly.pdbx_strand_id
1 'polypeptide(L)'
;MNIKNKILYGIAYGFWFILSLLPFRFLFLLSDCLYFLVSKVVKYRHKVIWKNLKESFPNKTEAELRTIEKGFYHWFCDYIVETIKLMTMSPSTLRKRMKFTGMEKFNEVLNNGGSCAVYLGHYCNWEWITSLPHWIPEHVQCCELYHPLENEPMDHLFKKVRERQNALCIPMQESLRKIIGFKRNSKSIVVGYIADQTPLWWNIHHWIDFLHHDTPVLTGAERIVRHTNQVCFYGYMRRPKRGYYECEMQLMTEIPTEAAEFEITDTYF
;
A
#
# COMPACT_ATOMS: atom_id res chain seq x y z
N MET A 1 11.90 -22.78 1.77
CA MET A 1 13.24 -22.20 2.16
C MET A 1 14.25 -23.30 2.40
N ASN A 2 15.44 -23.21 1.78
CA ASN A 2 16.61 -24.03 2.10
C ASN A 2 17.25 -23.60 3.45
N ILE A 3 18.25 -24.38 3.97
CA ILE A 3 18.87 -24.10 5.27
C ILE A 3 19.49 -22.68 5.32
N LYS A 4 20.21 -22.28 4.29
CA LYS A 4 20.81 -20.92 4.17
C LYS A 4 19.74 -19.83 4.32
N ASN A 5 18.63 -19.96 3.60
CA ASN A 5 17.54 -18.99 3.63
C ASN A 5 16.82 -19.00 4.99
N LYS A 6 16.70 -20.14 5.68
CA LYS A 6 16.15 -20.21 7.04
C LYS A 6 17.02 -19.44 8.05
N ILE A 7 18.35 -19.59 7.95
CA ILE A 7 19.29 -18.83 8.81
C ILE A 7 19.18 -17.34 8.52
N LEU A 8 19.19 -16.95 7.24
CA LEU A 8 19.09 -15.56 6.82
C LEU A 8 17.76 -14.92 7.30
N TYR A 9 16.65 -15.66 7.15
CA TYR A 9 15.35 -15.28 7.71
C TYR A 9 15.41 -15.07 9.22
N GLY A 10 16.00 -16.00 9.97
CA GLY A 10 16.14 -15.90 11.42
C GLY A 10 16.91 -14.66 11.86
N ILE A 11 18.03 -14.36 11.18
CA ILE A 11 18.85 -13.16 11.44
C ILE A 11 18.05 -11.90 11.11
N ALA A 12 17.45 -11.82 9.92
CA ALA A 12 16.66 -10.66 9.50
C ALA A 12 15.45 -10.43 10.43
N TYR A 13 14.75 -11.51 10.80
CA TYR A 13 13.64 -11.45 11.74
C TYR A 13 14.07 -10.94 13.11
N GLY A 14 15.15 -11.50 13.68
CA GLY A 14 15.68 -11.08 14.99
C GLY A 14 16.10 -9.61 15.00
N PHE A 15 16.82 -9.18 13.98
CA PHE A 15 17.22 -7.77 13.82
C PHE A 15 16.01 -6.83 13.70
N TRP A 16 15.05 -7.16 12.82
CA TRP A 16 13.83 -6.38 12.65
C TRP A 16 13.01 -6.32 13.94
N PHE A 17 12.87 -7.48 14.63
CA PHE A 17 12.15 -7.58 15.88
C PHE A 17 12.75 -6.66 16.96
N ILE A 18 14.08 -6.72 17.16
CA ILE A 18 14.77 -5.87 18.14
C ILE A 18 14.58 -4.39 17.84
N LEU A 19 14.75 -3.97 16.58
CA LEU A 19 14.50 -2.58 16.18
C LEU A 19 13.06 -2.17 16.40
N SER A 20 12.10 -3.07 16.12
CA SER A 20 10.68 -2.78 16.27
C SER A 20 10.23 -2.57 17.71
N LEU A 21 10.99 -3.05 18.70
CA LEU A 21 10.72 -2.81 20.12
C LEU A 21 10.97 -1.34 20.53
N LEU A 22 11.83 -0.65 19.80
CA LEU A 22 12.17 0.74 20.13
C LEU A 22 10.92 1.64 20.13
N PRO A 23 10.78 2.57 21.10
CA PRO A 23 9.79 3.63 21.03
C PRO A 23 9.93 4.50 19.78
N PHE A 24 8.82 5.05 19.29
CA PHE A 24 8.81 5.86 18.06
C PHE A 24 9.82 7.01 18.05
N ARG A 25 10.07 7.65 19.21
CA ARG A 25 11.05 8.74 19.30
C ARG A 25 12.47 8.30 18.90
N PHE A 26 12.87 7.08 19.27
CA PHE A 26 14.18 6.53 18.89
C PHE A 26 14.22 6.06 17.45
N LEU A 27 13.11 5.50 16.96
CA LEU A 27 12.97 5.15 15.56
C LEU A 27 13.01 6.39 14.65
N PHE A 28 12.40 7.50 15.06
CA PHE A 28 12.49 8.74 14.30
C PHE A 28 13.86 9.40 14.36
N LEU A 29 14.59 9.26 15.46
CA LEU A 29 16.01 9.67 15.51
C LEU A 29 16.85 8.83 14.54
N LEU A 30 16.62 7.53 14.50
CA LEU A 30 17.26 6.64 13.49
C LEU A 30 16.87 7.05 12.06
N SER A 31 15.60 7.38 11.81
CA SER A 31 15.13 7.91 10.53
C SER A 31 15.87 9.19 10.12
N ASP A 32 16.09 10.12 11.06
CA ASP A 32 16.81 11.36 10.80
C ASP A 32 18.29 11.10 10.46
N CYS A 33 18.92 10.13 11.11
CA CYS A 33 20.27 9.67 10.74
C CYS A 33 20.29 9.01 9.34
N LEU A 34 19.31 8.15 9.04
CA LEU A 34 19.14 7.55 7.72
C LEU A 34 18.91 8.61 6.64
N TYR A 35 18.11 9.63 6.92
CA TYR A 35 17.92 10.74 6.00
C TYR A 35 19.23 11.40 5.62
N PHE A 36 20.08 11.71 6.59
CA PHE A 36 21.40 12.28 6.30
C PHE A 36 22.24 11.35 5.41
N LEU A 37 22.31 10.08 5.76
CA LEU A 37 23.07 9.08 5.01
C LEU A 37 22.52 8.92 3.57
N VAL A 38 21.21 8.71 3.43
CA VAL A 38 20.55 8.38 2.15
C VAL A 38 20.52 9.59 1.21
N SER A 39 20.25 10.81 1.73
CA SER A 39 20.08 12.00 0.90
C SER A 39 21.39 12.75 0.65
N LYS A 40 22.32 12.78 1.63
CA LYS A 40 23.54 13.62 1.55
C LYS A 40 24.78 12.82 1.18
N VAL A 41 24.94 11.62 1.72
CA VAL A 41 26.12 10.79 1.49
C VAL A 41 25.94 9.89 0.27
N VAL A 42 24.93 9.00 0.31
CA VAL A 42 24.69 8.01 -0.75
C VAL A 42 24.00 8.65 -1.97
N LYS A 43 23.19 9.69 -1.77
CA LYS A 43 22.37 10.35 -2.80
C LYS A 43 21.52 9.34 -3.57
N TYR A 44 20.84 8.47 -2.81
CA TYR A 44 20.05 7.35 -3.34
C TYR A 44 19.09 7.81 -4.43
N ARG A 45 19.25 7.29 -5.63
CA ARG A 45 18.41 7.57 -6.81
C ARG A 45 18.19 9.06 -7.12
N HIS A 46 19.05 9.96 -6.65
CA HIS A 46 18.91 11.41 -6.82
C HIS A 46 18.61 11.82 -8.27
N LYS A 47 19.36 11.28 -9.25
CA LYS A 47 19.16 11.61 -10.66
C LYS A 47 17.75 11.26 -11.15
N VAL A 48 17.21 10.10 -10.72
CA VAL A 48 15.87 9.65 -11.11
C VAL A 48 14.80 10.52 -10.45
N ILE A 49 14.93 10.75 -9.15
CA ILE A 49 13.99 11.60 -8.39
C ILE A 49 13.96 13.00 -8.98
N TRP A 50 15.13 13.59 -9.22
CA TRP A 50 15.24 14.94 -9.75
C TRP A 50 14.67 15.09 -11.15
N LYS A 51 14.93 14.09 -12.04
CA LYS A 51 14.32 14.03 -13.36
C LYS A 51 12.79 14.02 -13.26
N ASN A 52 12.25 13.05 -12.49
CA ASN A 52 10.80 12.90 -12.33
C ASN A 52 10.14 14.18 -11.77
N LEU A 53 10.76 14.83 -10.77
CA LEU A 53 10.23 16.07 -10.22
C LEU A 53 10.13 17.19 -11.26
N LYS A 54 11.16 17.36 -12.09
CA LYS A 54 11.15 18.38 -13.15
C LYS A 54 10.10 18.11 -14.21
N GLU A 55 9.94 16.86 -14.58
CA GLU A 55 9.00 16.44 -15.62
C GLU A 55 7.55 16.48 -15.11
N SER A 56 7.32 16.04 -13.87
CA SER A 56 5.97 16.04 -13.27
C SER A 56 5.51 17.43 -12.80
N PHE A 57 6.43 18.36 -12.54
CA PHE A 57 6.10 19.70 -12.04
C PHE A 57 6.81 20.80 -12.84
N PRO A 58 6.55 20.94 -14.15
CA PRO A 58 7.30 21.83 -15.03
C PRO A 58 7.19 23.31 -14.65
N ASN A 59 6.11 23.69 -13.96
CA ASN A 59 5.85 25.06 -13.55
C ASN A 59 6.45 25.44 -12.18
N LYS A 60 7.11 24.50 -11.48
CA LYS A 60 7.73 24.78 -10.17
C LYS A 60 9.16 25.27 -10.31
N THR A 61 9.50 26.22 -9.46
CA THR A 61 10.88 26.70 -9.34
C THR A 61 11.80 25.61 -8.80
N GLU A 62 13.10 25.74 -9.07
CA GLU A 62 14.10 24.79 -8.55
C GLU A 62 14.10 24.73 -7.00
N ALA A 63 13.83 25.83 -6.33
CA ALA A 63 13.74 25.88 -4.87
C ALA A 63 12.56 25.07 -4.33
N GLU A 64 11.40 25.15 -5.00
CA GLU A 64 10.22 24.32 -4.67
C GLU A 64 10.49 22.84 -4.91
N LEU A 65 11.09 22.50 -6.05
CA LEU A 65 11.46 21.10 -6.37
C LEU A 65 12.44 20.52 -5.33
N ARG A 66 13.42 21.30 -4.88
CA ARG A 66 14.33 20.88 -3.80
C ARG A 66 13.61 20.68 -2.48
N THR A 67 12.58 21.48 -2.21
CA THR A 67 11.74 21.31 -1.02
C THR A 67 10.96 19.98 -1.07
N ILE A 68 10.40 19.65 -2.24
CA ILE A 68 9.70 18.39 -2.46
C ILE A 68 10.68 17.21 -2.35
N GLU A 69 11.84 17.28 -2.98
CA GLU A 69 12.88 16.25 -2.87
C GLU A 69 13.30 16.00 -1.41
N LYS A 70 13.53 17.07 -0.65
CA LYS A 70 13.85 16.97 0.77
C LYS A 70 12.72 16.27 1.54
N GLY A 71 11.47 16.66 1.27
CA GLY A 71 10.28 16.03 1.85
C GLY A 71 10.18 14.55 1.54
N PHE A 72 10.45 14.17 0.30
CA PHE A 72 10.49 12.77 -0.14
C PHE A 72 11.51 11.93 0.64
N TYR A 73 12.76 12.39 0.79
CA TYR A 73 13.77 11.64 1.54
C TYR A 73 13.42 11.50 3.03
N HIS A 74 12.85 12.54 3.66
CA HIS A 74 12.37 12.44 5.03
C HIS A 74 11.24 11.41 5.16
N TRP A 75 10.26 11.49 4.27
CA TRP A 75 9.16 10.53 4.24
C TRP A 75 9.67 9.11 4.01
N PHE A 76 10.57 8.90 3.05
CA PHE A 76 11.12 7.58 2.72
C PHE A 76 11.84 6.93 3.91
N CYS A 77 12.64 7.71 4.65
CA CYS A 77 13.32 7.20 5.84
C CYS A 77 12.34 6.93 7.00
N ASP A 78 11.33 7.79 7.17
CA ASP A 78 10.25 7.53 8.13
C ASP A 78 9.48 6.26 7.79
N TYR A 79 9.11 6.07 6.51
CA TYR A 79 8.43 4.88 6.04
C TYR A 79 9.19 3.59 6.40
N ILE A 80 10.52 3.58 6.23
CA ILE A 80 11.35 2.42 6.59
C ILE A 80 11.21 2.07 8.08
N VAL A 81 11.40 3.03 8.97
CA VAL A 81 11.36 2.76 10.42
C VAL A 81 9.94 2.49 10.93
N GLU A 82 8.93 3.08 10.31
CA GLU A 82 7.53 2.85 10.61
C GLU A 82 7.06 1.46 10.15
N THR A 83 7.55 0.98 9.00
CA THR A 83 7.33 -0.38 8.53
C THR A 83 7.98 -1.39 9.47
N ILE A 84 9.21 -1.11 9.93
CA ILE A 84 9.86 -1.94 10.96
C ILE A 84 9.01 -1.98 12.24
N LYS A 85 8.48 -0.83 12.67
CA LYS A 85 7.66 -0.73 13.88
C LYS A 85 6.37 -1.55 13.81
N LEU A 86 5.79 -1.73 12.62
CA LEU A 86 4.55 -2.49 12.43
C LEU A 86 4.63 -3.90 13.04
N MET A 87 5.83 -4.51 13.05
CA MET A 87 6.06 -5.85 13.59
C MET A 87 5.65 -6.04 15.04
N THR A 88 5.80 -5.01 15.89
CA THR A 88 5.46 -5.09 17.33
C THR A 88 4.38 -4.09 17.75
N MET A 89 3.80 -3.35 16.77
CA MET A 89 2.79 -2.36 17.07
C MET A 89 1.49 -3.02 17.55
N SER A 90 0.97 -2.57 18.70
CA SER A 90 -0.29 -3.08 19.23
C SER A 90 -1.49 -2.51 18.48
N PRO A 91 -2.63 -3.20 18.45
CA PRO A 91 -3.88 -2.68 17.86
C PRO A 91 -4.28 -1.31 18.42
N SER A 92 -4.10 -1.08 19.71
CA SER A 92 -4.39 0.22 20.35
C SER A 92 -3.49 1.34 19.85
N THR A 93 -2.21 1.05 19.61
CA THR A 93 -1.26 2.02 19.03
C THR A 93 -1.58 2.28 17.57
N LEU A 94 -1.94 1.25 16.79
CA LEU A 94 -2.40 1.39 15.41
C LEU A 94 -3.63 2.28 15.33
N ARG A 95 -4.68 2.00 16.12
CA ARG A 95 -5.90 2.81 16.17
C ARG A 95 -5.67 4.29 16.51
N LYS A 96 -4.62 4.60 17.26
CA LYS A 96 -4.24 5.99 17.58
C LYS A 96 -3.52 6.69 16.43
N ARG A 97 -2.75 5.95 15.64
CA ARG A 97 -1.82 6.47 14.63
C ARG A 97 -2.30 6.34 13.20
N MET A 98 -3.13 5.35 12.94
CA MET A 98 -3.82 5.14 11.67
C MET A 98 -5.32 5.25 11.91
N LYS A 99 -5.99 6.15 11.23
CA LYS A 99 -7.43 6.33 11.31
C LYS A 99 -8.07 6.08 9.95
N PHE A 100 -9.25 5.48 9.97
CA PHE A 100 -10.07 5.34 8.78
C PHE A 100 -11.34 6.17 8.96
N THR A 101 -11.70 6.94 7.93
CA THR A 101 -12.90 7.79 7.86
C THR A 101 -13.68 7.49 6.60
N GLY A 102 -14.91 7.99 6.47
CA GLY A 102 -15.77 7.66 5.32
C GLY A 102 -16.20 6.19 5.31
N MET A 103 -16.28 5.57 6.50
CA MET A 103 -16.50 4.13 6.64
C MET A 103 -17.99 3.74 6.63
N GLU A 104 -18.91 4.70 6.60
CA GLU A 104 -20.34 4.46 6.74
C GLU A 104 -20.84 3.57 5.61
N LYS A 105 -20.67 4.00 4.36
CA LYS A 105 -21.06 3.22 3.18
C LYS A 105 -20.24 1.94 3.03
N PHE A 106 -18.96 2.00 3.36
CA PHE A 106 -18.06 0.86 3.33
C PHE A 106 -18.55 -0.27 4.25
N ASN A 107 -18.88 0.06 5.49
CA ASN A 107 -19.40 -0.90 6.46
C ASN A 107 -20.83 -1.34 6.14
N GLU A 108 -21.68 -0.48 5.55
CA GLU A 108 -23.01 -0.86 5.05
C GLU A 108 -22.89 -2.01 4.04
N VAL A 109 -22.02 -1.86 3.02
CA VAL A 109 -21.78 -2.90 2.02
C VAL A 109 -21.34 -4.23 2.67
N LEU A 110 -20.40 -4.17 3.61
CA LEU A 110 -19.86 -5.37 4.28
C LEU A 110 -20.90 -6.05 5.19
N ASN A 111 -21.70 -5.28 5.91
CA ASN A 111 -22.78 -5.79 6.77
C ASN A 111 -23.91 -6.46 5.97
N ASN A 112 -24.12 -6.02 4.73
CA ASN A 112 -25.09 -6.60 3.81
C ASN A 112 -24.53 -7.82 3.03
N GLY A 113 -23.37 -8.32 3.42
CA GLY A 113 -22.74 -9.48 2.77
C GLY A 113 -22.00 -9.17 1.46
N GLY A 114 -21.87 -7.89 1.11
CA GLY A 114 -21.09 -7.45 -0.04
C GLY A 114 -19.58 -7.54 0.18
N SER A 115 -18.81 -7.22 -0.86
CA SER A 115 -17.35 -7.16 -0.82
C SER A 115 -16.86 -5.83 -1.38
N CYS A 116 -15.75 -5.32 -0.85
CA CYS A 116 -15.18 -4.05 -1.25
C CYS A 116 -13.80 -4.22 -1.88
N ALA A 117 -13.53 -3.43 -2.92
CA ALA A 117 -12.22 -3.20 -3.48
C ALA A 117 -11.70 -1.84 -3.00
N VAL A 118 -10.49 -1.77 -2.49
CA VAL A 118 -9.85 -0.52 -2.07
C VAL A 118 -8.66 -0.24 -2.98
N TYR A 119 -8.79 0.77 -3.81
CA TYR A 119 -7.70 1.25 -4.64
C TYR A 119 -6.79 2.17 -3.84
N LEU A 120 -5.48 1.94 -3.91
CA LEU A 120 -4.45 2.59 -3.11
C LEU A 120 -3.23 2.90 -3.97
N GLY A 121 -2.42 3.87 -3.55
CA GLY A 121 -1.11 4.15 -4.14
C GLY A 121 0.04 3.90 -3.17
N HIS A 122 1.27 3.79 -3.70
CA HIS A 122 2.50 3.66 -2.92
C HIS A 122 2.93 5.01 -2.32
N TYR A 123 2.04 5.69 -1.60
CA TYR A 123 2.36 6.95 -0.94
C TYR A 123 1.87 6.96 0.52
N CYS A 124 2.30 7.92 1.31
CA CYS A 124 2.12 7.90 2.76
C CYS A 124 2.67 6.61 3.38
N ASN A 125 1.95 5.94 4.27
CA ASN A 125 2.34 4.65 4.81
C ASN A 125 1.29 3.58 4.47
N TRP A 126 1.34 3.08 3.26
CA TRP A 126 0.42 2.03 2.78
C TRP A 126 0.55 0.71 3.56
N GLU A 127 1.70 0.42 4.19
CA GLU A 127 1.86 -0.77 5.03
C GLU A 127 0.93 -0.74 6.25
N TRP A 128 0.58 0.45 6.75
CA TRP A 128 -0.33 0.55 7.89
C TRP A 128 -1.81 0.37 7.52
N ILE A 129 -2.14 0.34 6.23
CA ILE A 129 -3.48 -0.05 5.74
C ILE A 129 -3.82 -1.48 6.17
N THR A 130 -2.81 -2.34 6.36
CA THR A 130 -2.96 -3.70 6.91
C THR A 130 -3.68 -3.73 8.27
N SER A 131 -3.85 -2.58 8.93
CA SER A 131 -4.62 -2.43 10.17
C SER A 131 -6.14 -2.29 9.95
N LEU A 132 -6.62 -2.18 8.72
CA LEU A 132 -8.04 -2.06 8.37
C LEU A 132 -8.94 -3.12 9.03
N PRO A 133 -8.51 -4.38 9.26
CA PRO A 133 -9.30 -5.38 9.98
C PRO A 133 -9.80 -4.93 11.37
N HIS A 134 -9.15 -3.96 12.00
CA HIS A 134 -9.59 -3.43 13.29
C HIS A 134 -10.76 -2.43 13.20
N TRP A 135 -11.20 -2.07 11.98
CA TRP A 135 -12.19 -1.01 11.70
C TRP A 135 -13.43 -1.52 10.98
N ILE A 136 -13.46 -2.80 10.63
CA ILE A 136 -14.51 -3.47 9.87
C ILE A 136 -15.10 -4.64 10.67
N PRO A 137 -16.25 -5.21 10.27
CA PRO A 137 -16.84 -6.37 10.93
C PRO A 137 -15.88 -7.58 10.96
N GLU A 138 -15.83 -8.29 12.09
CA GLU A 138 -14.87 -9.40 12.33
C GLU A 138 -15.02 -10.57 11.36
N HIS A 139 -16.22 -10.77 10.78
CA HIS A 139 -16.46 -11.86 9.82
C HIS A 139 -15.87 -11.60 8.44
N VAL A 140 -15.46 -10.35 8.16
CA VAL A 140 -14.91 -9.93 6.87
C VAL A 140 -13.40 -10.21 6.80
N GLN A 141 -12.96 -10.84 5.70
CA GLN A 141 -11.54 -11.08 5.47
C GLN A 141 -10.91 -9.93 4.68
N CYS A 142 -9.94 -9.25 5.25
CA CYS A 142 -9.05 -8.35 4.50
C CYS A 142 -8.01 -9.14 3.72
N CYS A 143 -7.85 -8.80 2.45
CA CYS A 143 -6.88 -9.40 1.54
C CYS A 143 -6.00 -8.32 0.92
N GLU A 144 -4.72 -8.59 0.81
CA GLU A 144 -3.73 -7.73 0.17
C GLU A 144 -3.11 -8.46 -1.01
N LEU A 145 -3.24 -7.89 -2.20
CA LEU A 145 -2.57 -8.44 -3.38
C LEU A 145 -1.13 -7.96 -3.40
N TYR A 146 -0.19 -8.88 -3.53
CA TYR A 146 1.22 -8.54 -3.56
C TYR A 146 1.99 -9.34 -4.61
N HIS A 147 3.10 -8.78 -5.07
CA HIS A 147 4.06 -9.49 -5.89
C HIS A 147 5.10 -10.14 -4.98
N PRO A 148 5.25 -11.48 -4.97
CA PRO A 148 6.26 -12.15 -4.17
C PRO A 148 7.67 -11.63 -4.47
N LEU A 149 8.46 -11.40 -3.43
CA LEU A 149 9.83 -10.94 -3.59
C LEU A 149 10.75 -12.09 -4.02
N GLU A 150 11.72 -11.81 -4.89
CA GLU A 150 12.75 -12.79 -5.29
C GLU A 150 13.57 -13.26 -4.08
N ASN A 151 13.79 -12.39 -3.11
CA ASN A 151 14.45 -12.73 -1.85
C ASN A 151 13.46 -13.44 -0.92
N GLU A 152 13.44 -14.77 -0.97
CA GLU A 152 12.52 -15.62 -0.20
C GLU A 152 12.49 -15.32 1.32
N PRO A 153 13.63 -15.13 2.04
CA PRO A 153 13.63 -14.69 3.43
C PRO A 153 12.89 -13.37 3.69
N MET A 154 13.09 -12.38 2.84
CA MET A 154 12.42 -11.08 2.97
C MET A 154 10.93 -11.17 2.63
N ASP A 155 10.56 -11.96 1.62
CA ASP A 155 9.17 -12.22 1.29
C ASP A 155 8.39 -12.79 2.49
N HIS A 156 8.94 -13.81 3.13
CA HIS A 156 8.36 -14.39 4.34
C HIS A 156 8.27 -13.39 5.49
N LEU A 157 9.27 -12.54 5.64
CA LEU A 157 9.30 -11.53 6.70
C LEU A 157 8.22 -10.47 6.50
N PHE A 158 8.12 -9.88 5.31
CA PHE A 158 7.09 -8.89 4.98
C PHE A 158 5.68 -9.48 5.11
N LYS A 159 5.47 -10.68 4.54
CA LYS A 159 4.19 -11.38 4.67
C LYS A 159 3.80 -11.57 6.13
N LYS A 160 4.72 -12.03 6.99
CA LYS A 160 4.46 -12.21 8.43
C LYS A 160 4.10 -10.91 9.14
N VAL A 161 4.75 -9.79 8.77
CA VAL A 161 4.45 -8.48 9.35
C VAL A 161 3.07 -8.00 8.93
N ARG A 162 2.71 -8.11 7.65
CA ARG A 162 1.40 -7.71 7.11
C ARG A 162 0.26 -8.55 7.67
N GLU A 163 0.41 -9.88 7.69
CA GLU A 163 -0.63 -10.81 8.17
C GLU A 163 -0.85 -10.72 9.70
N ARG A 164 0.03 -10.04 10.43
CA ARG A 164 -0.08 -9.91 11.89
C ARG A 164 -1.36 -9.21 12.36
N GLN A 165 -1.98 -8.40 11.52
CA GLN A 165 -3.20 -7.64 11.81
C GLN A 165 -4.47 -8.30 11.22
N ASN A 166 -4.45 -9.62 11.00
CA ASN A 166 -5.53 -10.42 10.40
C ASN A 166 -5.82 -10.10 8.92
N ALA A 167 -4.86 -9.47 8.22
CA ALA A 167 -4.89 -9.42 6.76
C ALA A 167 -4.37 -10.73 6.16
N LEU A 168 -4.80 -11.07 4.96
CA LEU A 168 -4.34 -12.22 4.19
C LEU A 168 -3.58 -11.73 2.95
N CYS A 169 -2.29 -12.04 2.87
CA CYS A 169 -1.49 -11.75 1.69
C CYS A 169 -1.76 -12.78 0.58
N ILE A 170 -2.18 -12.30 -0.59
CA ILE A 170 -2.48 -13.13 -1.75
C ILE A 170 -1.49 -12.78 -2.87
N PRO A 171 -0.67 -13.75 -3.35
CA PRO A 171 0.16 -13.53 -4.52
C PRO A 171 -0.69 -13.15 -5.74
N MET A 172 -0.22 -12.18 -6.53
CA MET A 172 -0.97 -11.66 -7.69
C MET A 172 -1.43 -12.77 -8.65
N GLN A 173 -0.59 -13.80 -8.86
CA GLN A 173 -0.90 -14.93 -9.74
C GLN A 173 -2.10 -15.78 -9.25
N GLU A 174 -2.41 -15.72 -7.95
CA GLU A 174 -3.49 -16.48 -7.32
C GLU A 174 -4.75 -15.63 -7.08
N SER A 175 -4.67 -14.31 -7.32
CA SER A 175 -5.67 -13.32 -6.90
C SER A 175 -7.08 -13.68 -7.39
N LEU A 176 -7.28 -13.83 -8.70
CA LEU A 176 -8.58 -14.11 -9.28
C LEU A 176 -9.18 -15.40 -8.72
N ARG A 177 -8.38 -16.47 -8.67
CA ARG A 177 -8.84 -17.79 -8.18
C ARG A 177 -9.29 -17.71 -6.72
N LYS A 178 -8.51 -17.03 -5.86
CA LYS A 178 -8.84 -16.91 -4.43
C LYS A 178 -10.05 -16.02 -4.20
N ILE A 179 -10.14 -14.89 -4.88
CA ILE A 179 -11.27 -13.96 -4.77
C ILE A 179 -12.57 -14.63 -5.23
N ILE A 180 -12.55 -15.36 -6.35
CA ILE A 180 -13.71 -16.16 -6.79
C ILE A 180 -14.07 -17.24 -5.76
N GLY A 181 -13.07 -17.86 -5.14
CA GLY A 181 -13.28 -18.84 -4.07
C GLY A 181 -14.03 -18.25 -2.88
N PHE A 182 -13.69 -17.05 -2.44
CA PHE A 182 -14.43 -16.34 -1.38
C PHE A 182 -15.88 -16.05 -1.81
N LYS A 183 -16.08 -15.53 -3.04
CA LYS A 183 -17.42 -15.25 -3.57
C LYS A 183 -18.29 -16.50 -3.61
N ARG A 184 -17.76 -17.65 -4.07
CA ARG A 184 -18.49 -18.92 -4.11
C ARG A 184 -18.92 -19.42 -2.74
N ASN A 185 -18.12 -19.12 -1.72
CA ASN A 185 -18.41 -19.48 -0.32
C ASN A 185 -19.22 -18.40 0.42
N SER A 186 -19.79 -17.42 -0.29
CA SER A 186 -20.54 -16.29 0.26
C SER A 186 -19.80 -15.57 1.40
N LYS A 187 -18.45 -15.48 1.28
CA LYS A 187 -17.61 -14.80 2.26
C LYS A 187 -17.35 -13.38 1.82
N SER A 188 -17.75 -12.41 2.63
CA SER A 188 -17.42 -11.00 2.42
C SER A 188 -15.93 -10.75 2.59
N ILE A 189 -15.35 -10.01 1.66
CA ILE A 189 -13.93 -9.67 1.66
C ILE A 189 -13.72 -8.18 1.37
N VAL A 190 -12.60 -7.66 1.86
CA VAL A 190 -12.01 -6.41 1.40
C VAL A 190 -10.70 -6.74 0.71
N VAL A 191 -10.52 -6.25 -0.51
CA VAL A 191 -9.28 -6.48 -1.27
C VAL A 191 -8.59 -5.16 -1.53
N GLY A 192 -7.35 -5.01 -1.07
CA GLY A 192 -6.49 -3.87 -1.39
C GLY A 192 -5.79 -4.06 -2.74
N TYR A 193 -5.94 -3.07 -3.62
CA TYR A 193 -5.30 -3.00 -4.94
C TYR A 193 -4.38 -1.78 -4.98
N ILE A 194 -3.06 -2.01 -4.95
CA ILE A 194 -2.08 -0.95 -5.19
C ILE A 194 -1.69 -1.04 -6.66
N ALA A 195 -2.29 -0.20 -7.49
CA ALA A 195 -2.26 -0.33 -8.95
C ALA A 195 -1.46 0.79 -9.66
N ASP A 196 -0.71 1.59 -8.91
CA ASP A 196 0.05 2.75 -9.40
C ASP A 196 1.46 2.43 -9.96
N GLN A 197 1.75 1.15 -10.22
CA GLN A 197 2.99 0.74 -10.88
C GLN A 197 2.77 0.48 -12.36
N THR A 198 3.83 0.71 -13.14
CA THR A 198 3.85 0.40 -14.56
C THR A 198 3.71 -1.11 -14.80
N PRO A 199 2.80 -1.55 -15.71
CA PRO A 199 2.70 -2.94 -16.10
C PRO A 199 3.95 -3.42 -16.85
N LEU A 200 4.13 -4.74 -16.92
CA LEU A 200 5.13 -5.34 -17.78
C LEU A 200 4.79 -5.05 -19.26
N TRP A 201 5.81 -4.83 -20.08
CA TRP A 201 5.65 -4.41 -21.49
C TRP A 201 4.61 -5.20 -22.27
N TRP A 202 4.58 -6.51 -22.10
CA TRP A 202 3.61 -7.40 -22.80
C TRP A 202 2.20 -7.42 -22.16
N ASN A 203 1.98 -6.66 -21.10
CA ASN A 203 0.70 -6.59 -20.37
C ASN A 203 0.16 -5.16 -20.32
N ILE A 204 0.58 -4.31 -21.25
CA ILE A 204 0.05 -2.95 -21.40
C ILE A 204 -1.23 -3.04 -22.24
N HIS A 205 -2.34 -2.60 -21.65
CA HIS A 205 -3.66 -2.58 -22.28
C HIS A 205 -4.28 -1.19 -22.33
N HIS A 206 -3.79 -0.27 -21.54
CA HIS A 206 -4.33 1.08 -21.42
C HIS A 206 -3.25 2.10 -21.11
N TRP A 207 -3.39 3.31 -21.64
CA TRP A 207 -2.52 4.44 -21.44
C TRP A 207 -3.33 5.64 -20.99
N ILE A 208 -2.75 6.44 -20.10
CA ILE A 208 -3.34 7.69 -19.60
C ILE A 208 -2.29 8.80 -19.59
N ASP A 209 -2.71 10.06 -19.58
CA ASP A 209 -1.82 11.17 -19.23
C ASP A 209 -1.77 11.30 -17.71
N PHE A 210 -0.63 10.95 -17.12
CA PHE A 210 -0.42 11.08 -15.68
C PHE A 210 0.83 11.93 -15.41
N LEU A 211 0.64 13.04 -14.72
CA LEU A 211 1.72 13.99 -14.39
C LEU A 211 2.52 14.46 -15.62
N HIS A 212 1.84 14.77 -16.72
CA HIS A 212 2.41 15.18 -18.01
C HIS A 212 3.22 14.09 -18.75
N HIS A 213 2.91 12.84 -18.49
CA HIS A 213 3.52 11.71 -19.18
C HIS A 213 2.47 10.73 -19.70
N ASP A 214 2.63 10.26 -20.93
CA ASP A 214 1.94 9.07 -21.41
C ASP A 214 2.35 7.89 -20.54
N THR A 215 1.42 7.40 -19.73
CA THR A 215 1.70 6.41 -18.70
C THR A 215 0.90 5.16 -18.94
N PRO A 216 1.56 3.98 -19.13
CA PRO A 216 0.85 2.71 -19.19
C PRO A 216 0.42 2.28 -17.78
N VAL A 217 -0.84 1.86 -17.64
CA VAL A 217 -1.45 1.55 -16.34
C VAL A 217 -1.92 0.12 -16.21
N LEU A 218 -1.99 -0.37 -14.95
CA LEU A 218 -2.46 -1.71 -14.64
C LEU A 218 -3.98 -1.78 -14.67
N THR A 219 -4.53 -2.56 -15.59
CA THR A 219 -5.99 -2.77 -15.73
C THR A 219 -6.50 -4.07 -15.08
N GLY A 220 -5.59 -4.87 -14.51
CA GLY A 220 -5.93 -6.17 -13.93
C GLY A 220 -6.87 -6.07 -12.74
N ALA A 221 -6.73 -5.04 -11.92
CA ALA A 221 -7.60 -4.77 -10.78
C ALA A 221 -9.06 -4.57 -11.23
N GLU A 222 -9.29 -3.71 -12.21
CA GLU A 222 -10.63 -3.44 -12.75
C GLU A 222 -11.29 -4.70 -13.30
N ARG A 223 -10.57 -5.52 -14.07
CA ARG A 223 -11.10 -6.80 -14.58
C ARG A 223 -11.55 -7.73 -13.46
N ILE A 224 -10.79 -7.83 -12.36
CA ILE A 224 -11.15 -8.65 -11.21
C ILE A 224 -12.38 -8.07 -10.52
N VAL A 225 -12.40 -6.78 -10.25
CA VAL A 225 -13.47 -6.07 -9.56
C VAL A 225 -14.80 -6.17 -10.31
N ARG A 226 -14.80 -5.93 -11.63
CA ARG A 226 -15.98 -6.09 -12.50
C ARG A 226 -16.50 -7.54 -12.49
N HIS A 227 -15.61 -8.52 -12.61
CA HIS A 227 -16.00 -9.94 -12.62
C HIS A 227 -16.56 -10.41 -11.28
N THR A 228 -16.07 -9.87 -10.19
CA THR A 228 -16.45 -10.28 -8.83
C THR A 228 -17.49 -9.38 -8.18
N ASN A 229 -17.83 -8.25 -8.80
CA ASN A 229 -18.80 -7.25 -8.36
C ASN A 229 -18.46 -6.71 -6.96
N GLN A 230 -17.22 -6.27 -6.76
CA GLN A 230 -16.78 -5.62 -5.53
C GLN A 230 -17.07 -4.12 -5.62
N VAL A 231 -17.75 -3.55 -4.64
CA VAL A 231 -17.93 -2.09 -4.55
C VAL A 231 -16.58 -1.41 -4.43
N CYS A 232 -16.32 -0.42 -5.27
CA CYS A 232 -14.99 0.19 -5.39
C CYS A 232 -14.87 1.46 -4.55
N PHE A 233 -13.83 1.52 -3.77
CA PHE A 233 -13.44 2.68 -2.99
C PHE A 233 -12.00 3.10 -3.30
N TYR A 234 -11.74 4.40 -3.27
CA TYR A 234 -10.41 4.96 -3.23
C TYR A 234 -9.99 5.22 -1.79
N GLY A 235 -8.87 4.70 -1.38
CA GLY A 235 -8.29 4.96 -0.07
C GLY A 235 -7.42 6.22 -0.09
N TYR A 236 -8.03 7.38 0.15
CA TYR A 236 -7.32 8.65 0.16
C TYR A 236 -6.49 8.81 1.43
N MET A 237 -5.18 8.68 1.29
CA MET A 237 -4.24 8.74 2.41
C MET A 237 -3.79 10.19 2.69
N ARG A 238 -3.71 10.55 3.98
CA ARG A 238 -3.13 11.82 4.46
C ARG A 238 -2.16 11.55 5.61
N ARG A 239 -1.18 12.42 5.73
CA ARG A 239 -0.22 12.43 6.85
C ARG A 239 -0.37 13.72 7.66
N PRO A 240 -1.29 13.80 8.65
CA PRO A 240 -1.50 15.02 9.45
C PRO A 240 -0.25 15.43 10.21
N LYS A 241 0.54 14.48 10.67
CA LYS A 241 1.84 14.71 11.33
C LYS A 241 2.72 13.46 11.25
N ARG A 242 3.99 13.60 11.53
CA ARG A 242 4.97 12.51 11.54
C ARG A 242 4.49 11.34 12.41
N GLY A 243 4.41 10.15 11.83
CA GLY A 243 3.96 8.92 12.49
C GLY A 243 2.47 8.84 12.76
N TYR A 244 1.65 9.64 12.05
CA TYR A 244 0.19 9.59 12.10
C TYR A 244 -0.37 9.71 10.70
N TYR A 245 -1.36 8.85 10.40
CA TYR A 245 -1.98 8.74 9.09
C TYR A 245 -3.49 8.68 9.21
N GLU A 246 -4.15 9.12 8.17
CA GLU A 246 -5.59 9.02 7.97
C GLU A 246 -5.84 8.46 6.58
N CYS A 247 -6.78 7.53 6.46
CA CYS A 247 -7.27 7.00 5.20
C CYS A 247 -8.77 7.23 5.13
N GLU A 248 -9.19 8.04 4.19
CA GLU A 248 -10.60 8.29 3.91
C GLU A 248 -11.05 7.34 2.79
N MET A 249 -12.10 6.55 3.06
CA MET A 249 -12.71 5.67 2.06
C MET A 249 -13.68 6.47 1.22
N GLN A 250 -13.27 6.81 -0.02
CA GLN A 250 -14.09 7.53 -0.98
C GLN A 250 -14.72 6.55 -1.97
N LEU A 251 -16.04 6.57 -2.09
CA LEU A 251 -16.75 5.71 -3.03
C LEU A 251 -16.41 6.10 -4.47
N MET A 252 -15.96 5.13 -5.26
CA MET A 252 -15.74 5.28 -6.70
C MET A 252 -16.96 4.78 -7.50
N THR A 253 -17.37 3.53 -7.29
CA THR A 253 -18.57 2.97 -7.92
C THR A 253 -19.18 1.86 -7.07
N GLU A 254 -20.52 1.84 -6.99
CA GLU A 254 -21.27 0.77 -6.32
C GLU A 254 -21.49 -0.44 -7.22
N ILE A 255 -21.57 -0.22 -8.53
CA ILE A 255 -21.92 -1.25 -9.52
C ILE A 255 -20.81 -1.34 -10.59
N PRO A 256 -19.66 -1.95 -10.25
CA PRO A 256 -18.52 -2.00 -11.16
C PRO A 256 -18.80 -2.78 -12.45
N THR A 257 -19.82 -3.63 -12.47
CA THR A 257 -20.25 -4.38 -13.67
C THR A 257 -20.86 -3.47 -14.74
N GLU A 258 -21.39 -2.31 -14.37
CA GLU A 258 -21.99 -1.32 -15.28
C GLU A 258 -20.97 -0.27 -15.76
N ALA A 259 -19.81 -0.18 -15.12
CA ALA A 259 -18.75 0.74 -15.54
C ALA A 259 -18.30 0.45 -16.99
N ALA A 260 -17.97 1.49 -17.74
CA ALA A 260 -17.36 1.36 -19.05
C ALA A 260 -15.98 0.69 -18.94
N GLU A 261 -15.43 0.26 -20.07
CA GLU A 261 -14.07 -0.30 -20.09
C GLU A 261 -13.05 0.77 -19.68
N PHE A 262 -12.21 0.44 -18.72
CA PHE A 262 -11.20 1.29 -18.08
C PHE A 262 -11.72 2.47 -17.23
N GLU A 263 -13.04 2.66 -17.09
CA GLU A 263 -13.62 3.78 -16.34
C GLU A 263 -13.14 3.79 -14.86
N ILE A 264 -13.07 2.61 -14.22
CA ILE A 264 -12.62 2.51 -12.83
C ILE A 264 -11.12 2.82 -12.75
N THR A 265 -10.34 2.38 -13.74
CA THR A 265 -8.91 2.65 -13.83
C THR A 265 -8.66 4.15 -14.04
N ASP A 266 -9.38 4.79 -14.97
CA ASP A 266 -9.25 6.23 -15.24
C ASP A 266 -9.69 7.08 -14.04
N THR A 267 -10.72 6.65 -13.31
CA THR A 267 -11.17 7.34 -12.08
C THR A 267 -10.13 7.25 -10.95
N TYR A 268 -9.36 6.17 -10.91
CA TYR A 268 -8.31 5.96 -9.90
C TYR A 268 -7.10 6.88 -10.11
N PHE A 269 -6.71 7.17 -11.35
CA PHE A 269 -5.57 8.02 -11.70
C PHE A 269 -5.94 9.49 -11.87
#